data_114204dccd765257ff2e99b33c746c5e
#
_entry.id   114204dccd765257ff2e99b33c746c5e
#
_cell.length_a   1.000
_cell.length_b   1.000
_cell.length_c   1.000
_cell.angle_alpha   90.00
_cell.angle_beta   90.00
_cell.angle_gamma   90.00
#
_symmetry.space_group_name_H-M   'P 1'
#
loop_
_entity.id
_entity.type
_entity.pdbx_description
1 polymer ?
#
loop_
_entity_poly.entity_id
_entity_poly.type
_entity_poly.pdbx_seq_one_letter_code
_entity_poly.pdbx_strand_id
1 'polypeptide(L)'
;MRIYYNSKEAADSGAYGEKYERRNKMKHLRKQIAGYLLTLILLMAGIVFPGSGEKVLASGGSMTVHFLDVGQGLSILVQSEGQNLLYDGGPRSASSYVVSYLQEQNVSEIDYLISSHYDEDHVSGLIGCLNAFQVDNVIGADYIHDSSLYGSFMDAVAAHGLEVQHPAVGAEYTFGSGEFTILSPKEISKESNANSVAIKLTNGENSFVFTGDADFNCEADMVNSGLDLSCDVLSVGHHGSATSTSWDFLQAAVPEFAVISCGAGNMYGHPHADTMEKLSDMGIQVYRSDEQGTIVASSDGSAITWSADPCNDYTSGDGETAGQSEGENGFTAEDNSGTDAAAASEKSEQIAAADDSQEEMVWISATGSKYHSIPDCGNMNPDKAYQEPVSQAEAQGYEACKKCF
;
A
#
# COMPACT_ATOMS: atom_id res chain seq x y z
N MET A 1 19.36 27.33 -19.47
CA MET A 1 19.54 25.89 -19.30
C MET A 1 18.23 25.29 -18.81
N ARG A 2 17.13 25.47 -19.53
CA ARG A 2 15.76 25.18 -19.07
C ARG A 2 14.85 24.58 -20.16
N ILE A 3 15.41 23.94 -21.20
CA ILE A 3 14.62 23.49 -22.37
C ILE A 3 14.77 21.95 -22.61
N TYR A 4 15.53 21.20 -21.82
CA TYR A 4 15.78 19.77 -22.11
C TYR A 4 15.01 18.77 -21.24
N TYR A 5 14.24 19.19 -20.22
CA TYR A 5 13.49 18.26 -19.35
C TYR A 5 12.09 17.93 -19.88
N ASN A 6 11.40 18.86 -20.53
CA ASN A 6 10.00 18.67 -20.96
C ASN A 6 9.78 17.76 -22.19
N SER A 7 10.82 17.36 -22.92
CA SER A 7 10.63 16.54 -24.12
C SER A 7 10.73 15.02 -23.87
N LYS A 8 11.27 14.61 -22.73
CA LYS A 8 11.34 13.19 -22.37
C LYS A 8 10.06 12.71 -21.68
N GLU A 9 9.53 13.49 -20.76
CA GLU A 9 8.29 13.18 -20.02
C GLU A 9 7.07 13.11 -20.94
N ALA A 10 6.92 14.06 -21.88
CA ALA A 10 5.84 14.02 -22.86
C ALA A 10 5.96 12.86 -23.88
N ALA A 11 7.17 12.35 -24.12
CA ALA A 11 7.36 11.18 -24.99
C ALA A 11 7.05 9.88 -24.25
N ASP A 12 7.29 9.83 -22.94
CA ASP A 12 6.98 8.67 -22.11
C ASP A 12 5.47 8.54 -21.89
N SER A 13 4.75 9.59 -21.48
CA SER A 13 3.28 9.54 -21.31
C SER A 13 2.53 9.06 -22.57
N GLY A 14 3.00 9.46 -23.75
CA GLY A 14 2.47 8.97 -25.02
C GLY A 14 2.69 7.46 -25.25
N ALA A 15 3.83 6.94 -24.82
CA ALA A 15 4.14 5.50 -24.93
C ALA A 15 3.31 4.65 -23.95
N TYR A 16 2.92 5.23 -22.80
CA TYR A 16 2.04 4.60 -21.81
C TYR A 16 0.61 4.47 -22.31
N GLY A 17 0.04 5.54 -22.82
CA GLY A 17 -1.30 5.52 -23.41
C GLY A 17 -1.41 4.46 -24.50
N GLU A 18 -0.38 4.30 -25.33
CA GLU A 18 -0.36 3.27 -26.36
C GLU A 18 -0.26 1.83 -25.80
N LYS A 19 0.52 1.59 -24.74
CA LYS A 19 0.61 0.27 -24.11
C LYS A 19 -0.69 -0.11 -23.41
N TYR A 20 -1.29 0.83 -22.68
CA TYR A 20 -2.57 0.66 -22.01
C TYR A 20 -3.68 0.35 -23.01
N GLU A 21 -3.78 1.14 -24.10
CA GLU A 21 -4.73 0.87 -25.17
C GLU A 21 -4.49 -0.48 -25.87
N ARG A 22 -3.24 -0.87 -26.06
CA ARG A 22 -2.90 -2.18 -26.66
C ARG A 22 -3.32 -3.32 -25.75
N ARG A 23 -3.12 -3.19 -24.42
CA ARG A 23 -3.56 -4.21 -23.43
C ARG A 23 -5.08 -4.33 -23.42
N ASN A 24 -5.81 -3.22 -23.37
CA ASN A 24 -7.28 -3.24 -23.40
C ASN A 24 -7.81 -3.77 -24.73
N LYS A 25 -7.20 -3.41 -25.85
CA LYS A 25 -7.53 -4.03 -27.16
C LYS A 25 -7.22 -5.53 -27.16
N MET A 26 -6.14 -5.97 -26.51
CA MET A 26 -5.83 -7.40 -26.40
C MET A 26 -6.77 -8.13 -25.43
N LYS A 27 -7.15 -7.52 -24.30
CA LYS A 27 -8.18 -8.09 -23.38
C LYS A 27 -9.53 -8.22 -24.12
N HIS A 28 -9.97 -7.18 -24.84
CA HIS A 28 -11.18 -7.25 -25.68
C HIS A 28 -11.08 -8.31 -26.79
N LEU A 29 -9.94 -8.38 -27.46
CA LEU A 29 -9.71 -9.37 -28.51
C LEU A 29 -9.70 -10.79 -27.93
N ARG A 30 -9.10 -11.01 -26.75
CA ARG A 30 -9.12 -12.29 -26.03
C ARG A 30 -10.54 -12.68 -25.61
N LYS A 31 -11.34 -11.74 -25.09
CA LYS A 31 -12.76 -11.99 -24.76
C LYS A 31 -13.58 -12.35 -26.02
N GLN A 32 -13.33 -11.70 -27.16
CA GLN A 32 -13.97 -12.03 -28.42
C GLN A 32 -13.51 -13.38 -28.98
N ILE A 33 -12.21 -13.68 -28.91
CA ILE A 33 -11.65 -14.96 -29.36
C ILE A 33 -12.12 -16.10 -28.47
N ALA A 34 -12.22 -15.91 -27.14
CA ALA A 34 -12.79 -16.89 -26.23
C ALA A 34 -14.27 -17.18 -26.55
N GLY A 35 -15.06 -16.15 -26.87
CA GLY A 35 -16.44 -16.30 -27.32
C GLY A 35 -16.56 -17.09 -28.64
N TYR A 36 -15.66 -16.83 -29.60
CA TYR A 36 -15.65 -17.59 -30.89
C TYR A 36 -15.12 -19.01 -30.72
N LEU A 37 -14.15 -19.26 -29.83
CA LEU A 37 -13.64 -20.58 -29.50
C LEU A 37 -14.70 -21.43 -28.80
N LEU A 38 -15.48 -20.85 -27.88
CA LEU A 38 -16.58 -21.54 -27.22
C LEU A 38 -17.67 -21.99 -28.22
N THR A 39 -18.00 -21.17 -29.22
CA THR A 39 -18.94 -21.53 -30.31
C THR A 39 -18.33 -22.54 -31.26
N LEU A 40 -17.02 -22.56 -31.48
CA LEU A 40 -16.36 -23.54 -32.33
C LEU A 40 -16.20 -24.90 -31.65
N ILE A 41 -15.99 -24.95 -30.33
CA ILE A 41 -15.91 -26.16 -29.52
C ILE A 41 -17.27 -26.87 -29.46
N LEU A 42 -18.39 -26.15 -29.44
CA LEU A 42 -19.73 -26.70 -29.53
C LEU A 42 -20.05 -27.33 -30.91
N LEU A 43 -19.29 -26.97 -31.94
CA LEU A 43 -19.43 -27.51 -33.31
C LEU A 43 -18.50 -28.69 -33.61
N MET A 44 -17.49 -28.97 -32.78
CA MET A 44 -16.47 -30.02 -33.02
C MET A 44 -16.45 -31.11 -31.96
N ALA A 45 -17.55 -31.34 -31.26
CA ALA A 45 -17.71 -32.47 -30.32
C ALA A 45 -17.71 -33.83 -31.06
N GLY A 46 -16.54 -34.24 -31.53
CA GLY A 46 -16.43 -35.55 -32.24
C GLY A 46 -15.01 -36.09 -32.43
N ILE A 47 -13.95 -35.40 -32.01
CA ILE A 47 -12.58 -35.92 -32.18
C ILE A 47 -11.79 -35.79 -30.87
N VAL A 48 -11.57 -36.93 -30.22
CA VAL A 48 -10.65 -37.08 -29.06
C VAL A 48 -9.24 -37.29 -29.60
N PHE A 49 -8.30 -36.41 -29.27
CA PHE A 49 -6.85 -36.62 -29.35
C PHE A 49 -6.24 -36.66 -27.96
N PRO A 50 -5.47 -37.68 -27.59
CA PRO A 50 -4.74 -37.68 -26.33
C PRO A 50 -3.35 -37.02 -26.51
N GLY A 51 -3.00 -36.06 -25.68
CA GLY A 51 -1.64 -35.73 -25.31
C GLY A 51 -1.06 -34.45 -25.84
N SER A 52 -1.19 -33.40 -25.08
CA SER A 52 -0.18 -32.39 -24.76
C SER A 52 -0.69 -31.65 -23.52
N GLY A 53 0.11 -31.65 -22.45
CA GLY A 53 -0.30 -31.03 -21.20
C GLY A 53 -0.38 -29.50 -21.37
N GLU A 54 -1.53 -29.01 -21.79
CA GLU A 54 -1.92 -27.63 -21.53
C GLU A 54 -2.23 -27.54 -20.03
N LYS A 55 -1.54 -26.63 -19.31
CA LYS A 55 -2.04 -26.18 -18.03
C LYS A 55 -3.47 -25.68 -18.27
N VAL A 56 -4.45 -26.48 -17.89
CA VAL A 56 -5.83 -26.02 -17.79
C VAL A 56 -5.75 -24.96 -16.68
N LEU A 57 -5.87 -23.70 -17.06
CA LEU A 57 -6.17 -22.65 -16.09
C LEU A 57 -7.44 -23.11 -15.39
N ALA A 58 -7.32 -23.43 -14.11
CA ALA A 58 -8.47 -23.76 -13.30
C ALA A 58 -9.46 -22.60 -13.47
N SER A 59 -10.73 -22.90 -13.74
CA SER A 59 -11.77 -21.89 -13.64
C SER A 59 -11.69 -21.38 -12.22
N GLY A 60 -11.32 -20.11 -12.02
CA GLY A 60 -11.22 -19.53 -10.69
C GLY A 60 -12.54 -19.73 -9.95
N GLY A 61 -12.45 -20.10 -8.69
CA GLY A 61 -13.59 -20.11 -7.78
C GLY A 61 -13.89 -18.71 -7.26
N SER A 62 -14.79 -18.61 -6.30
CA SER A 62 -15.12 -17.35 -5.65
C SER A 62 -13.98 -16.92 -4.72
N MET A 63 -13.50 -15.70 -4.90
CA MET A 63 -12.52 -15.06 -4.04
C MET A 63 -12.98 -13.64 -3.72
N THR A 64 -12.94 -13.24 -2.44
CA THR A 64 -13.20 -11.87 -2.01
C THR A 64 -11.95 -11.27 -1.38
N VAL A 65 -11.67 -10.02 -1.70
CA VAL A 65 -10.56 -9.22 -1.17
C VAL A 65 -11.14 -7.98 -0.51
N HIS A 66 -10.97 -7.87 0.80
CA HIS A 66 -11.51 -6.79 1.61
C HIS A 66 -10.37 -5.88 2.03
N PHE A 67 -10.35 -4.65 1.56
CA PHE A 67 -9.45 -3.60 1.99
C PHE A 67 -10.12 -2.86 3.15
N LEU A 68 -9.67 -3.11 4.37
CA LEU A 68 -10.32 -2.63 5.57
C LEU A 68 -10.00 -1.15 5.81
N ASP A 69 -11.01 -0.37 6.19
CA ASP A 69 -10.79 0.97 6.71
C ASP A 69 -10.29 0.89 8.15
N VAL A 70 -8.98 0.90 8.29
CA VAL A 70 -8.29 0.87 9.59
C VAL A 70 -7.77 2.25 10.00
N GLY A 71 -8.18 3.31 9.27
CA GLY A 71 -7.57 4.63 9.34
C GLY A 71 -6.21 4.64 8.65
N GLN A 72 -5.22 5.33 9.24
CA GLN A 72 -3.84 5.28 8.71
C GLN A 72 -3.24 3.92 9.02
N GLY A 73 -2.90 3.15 7.97
CA GLY A 73 -2.39 1.79 8.06
C GLY A 73 -2.98 0.86 7.01
N LEU A 74 -2.62 -0.42 7.06
CA LEU A 74 -3.04 -1.42 6.08
C LEU A 74 -3.58 -2.68 6.75
N SER A 75 -4.72 -3.16 6.26
CA SER A 75 -5.22 -4.50 6.58
C SER A 75 -6.08 -5.02 5.43
N ILE A 76 -5.74 -6.19 4.91
CA ILE A 76 -6.46 -6.81 3.80
C ILE A 76 -6.84 -8.25 4.18
N LEU A 77 -8.13 -8.55 4.20
CA LEU A 77 -8.63 -9.91 4.34
C LEU A 77 -8.93 -10.48 2.94
N VAL A 78 -8.40 -11.68 2.66
CA VAL A 78 -8.76 -12.44 1.47
C VAL A 78 -9.44 -13.73 1.89
N GLN A 79 -10.58 -14.03 1.27
CA GLN A 79 -11.33 -15.27 1.50
C GLN A 79 -11.54 -16.02 0.17
N SER A 80 -11.22 -17.29 0.15
CA SER A 80 -11.44 -18.15 -1.03
C SER A 80 -11.61 -19.60 -0.64
N GLU A 81 -12.69 -20.26 -1.10
CA GLU A 81 -12.97 -21.69 -0.89
C GLU A 81 -12.85 -22.14 0.58
N GLY A 82 -13.23 -21.25 1.52
CA GLY A 82 -13.17 -21.51 2.97
C GLY A 82 -11.83 -21.25 3.63
N GLN A 83 -10.80 -20.84 2.88
CA GLN A 83 -9.52 -20.39 3.39
C GLN A 83 -9.51 -18.86 3.58
N ASN A 84 -8.73 -18.41 4.56
CA ASN A 84 -8.59 -16.99 4.93
C ASN A 84 -7.13 -16.59 4.98
N LEU A 85 -6.78 -15.51 4.28
CA LEU A 85 -5.48 -14.87 4.34
C LEU A 85 -5.66 -13.46 4.89
N LEU A 86 -4.91 -13.12 5.92
CA LEU A 86 -4.85 -11.76 6.45
C LEU A 86 -3.48 -11.17 6.14
N TYR A 87 -3.46 -10.11 5.36
CA TYR A 87 -2.27 -9.34 5.01
C TYR A 87 -2.31 -8.02 5.77
N ASP A 88 -1.42 -7.85 6.74
CA ASP A 88 -1.37 -6.79 7.72
C ASP A 88 -2.63 -6.67 8.59
N GLY A 89 -2.54 -5.98 9.70
CA GLY A 89 -3.60 -5.88 10.69
C GLY A 89 -3.97 -4.46 11.08
N GLY A 90 -3.35 -3.47 10.45
CA GLY A 90 -3.57 -2.07 10.80
C GLY A 90 -2.97 -1.65 12.14
N PRO A 91 -3.18 -0.38 12.53
CA PRO A 91 -2.66 0.21 13.74
C PRO A 91 -3.34 -0.38 14.99
N ARG A 92 -2.74 -0.14 16.13
CA ARG A 92 -3.25 -0.59 17.43
C ARG A 92 -4.69 -0.13 17.70
N SER A 93 -5.02 1.10 17.28
CA SER A 93 -6.37 1.66 17.43
C SER A 93 -7.45 0.89 16.68
N ALA A 94 -7.10 0.24 15.56
CA ALA A 94 -8.02 -0.54 14.74
C ALA A 94 -8.05 -2.04 15.11
N SER A 95 -7.18 -2.54 15.98
CA SER A 95 -7.04 -3.96 16.29
C SER A 95 -8.37 -4.65 16.67
N SER A 96 -9.19 -4.02 17.51
CA SER A 96 -10.50 -4.56 17.87
C SER A 96 -11.50 -4.56 16.73
N TYR A 97 -11.42 -3.56 15.85
CA TYR A 97 -12.23 -3.49 14.65
C TYR A 97 -11.88 -4.62 13.68
N VAL A 98 -10.59 -4.83 13.40
CA VAL A 98 -10.14 -5.91 12.51
C VAL A 98 -10.62 -7.27 13.02
N VAL A 99 -10.42 -7.58 14.32
CA VAL A 99 -10.91 -8.83 14.93
C VAL A 99 -12.43 -8.97 14.76
N SER A 100 -13.20 -7.93 15.06
CA SER A 100 -14.66 -7.96 14.92
C SER A 100 -15.10 -8.14 13.47
N TYR A 101 -14.44 -7.45 12.55
CA TYR A 101 -14.70 -7.56 11.11
C TYR A 101 -14.47 -8.99 10.60
N LEU A 102 -13.34 -9.60 10.95
CA LEU A 102 -13.06 -10.99 10.58
C LEU A 102 -14.13 -11.94 11.14
N GLN A 103 -14.59 -11.73 12.39
CA GLN A 103 -15.67 -12.52 12.98
C GLN A 103 -16.99 -12.34 12.22
N GLU A 104 -17.33 -11.13 11.80
CA GLU A 104 -18.51 -10.83 10.98
C GLU A 104 -18.43 -11.48 9.60
N GLN A 105 -17.23 -11.63 9.04
CA GLN A 105 -16.97 -12.38 7.81
C GLN A 105 -16.90 -13.90 8.03
N ASN A 106 -17.26 -14.41 9.22
CA ASN A 106 -17.27 -15.81 9.60
C ASN A 106 -15.88 -16.47 9.56
N VAL A 107 -14.81 -15.70 9.73
CA VAL A 107 -13.46 -16.24 9.89
C VAL A 107 -13.39 -16.96 11.24
N SER A 108 -13.01 -18.23 11.23
CA SER A 108 -12.73 -19.04 12.43
C SER A 108 -11.26 -19.40 12.54
N GLU A 109 -10.55 -19.40 11.42
CA GLU A 109 -9.16 -19.77 11.25
C GLU A 109 -8.51 -18.88 10.19
N ILE A 110 -7.26 -18.54 10.36
CA ILE A 110 -6.45 -17.79 9.39
C ILE A 110 -5.39 -18.75 8.86
N ASP A 111 -5.53 -19.18 7.60
CA ASP A 111 -4.59 -20.12 6.96
C ASP A 111 -3.21 -19.45 6.73
N TYR A 112 -3.22 -18.19 6.36
CA TYR A 112 -2.02 -17.37 6.19
C TYR A 112 -2.19 -16.01 6.83
N LEU A 113 -1.33 -15.69 7.79
CA LEU A 113 -1.17 -14.36 8.37
C LEU A 113 0.16 -13.80 7.85
N ILE A 114 0.08 -12.73 7.09
CA ILE A 114 1.26 -12.10 6.46
C ILE A 114 1.46 -10.72 7.09
N SER A 115 2.65 -10.49 7.67
CA SER A 115 3.11 -9.14 7.99
C SER A 115 3.98 -8.65 6.85
N SER A 116 3.59 -7.57 6.18
CA SER A 116 4.43 -6.96 5.14
C SER A 116 5.77 -6.56 5.74
N HIS A 117 5.74 -5.79 6.78
CA HIS A 117 6.87 -5.40 7.61
C HIS A 117 6.39 -5.19 9.06
N TYR A 118 7.22 -4.67 9.97
CA TYR A 118 6.90 -4.68 11.40
C TYR A 118 6.61 -3.30 12.00
N ASP A 119 6.21 -2.32 11.18
CA ASP A 119 5.80 -1.01 11.65
C ASP A 119 4.40 -1.06 12.29
N GLU A 120 4.12 -0.08 13.15
CA GLU A 120 2.98 -0.08 14.06
C GLU A 120 1.64 -0.21 13.34
N ASP A 121 1.48 0.51 12.25
CA ASP A 121 0.26 0.60 11.47
C ASP A 121 0.01 -0.59 10.52
N HIS A 122 0.87 -1.61 10.60
CA HIS A 122 0.76 -2.90 9.90
C HIS A 122 0.66 -4.08 10.86
N VAL A 123 1.55 -4.16 11.87
CA VAL A 123 1.69 -5.37 12.70
C VAL A 123 0.79 -5.37 13.94
N SER A 124 0.36 -4.19 14.42
CA SER A 124 -0.35 -4.12 15.71
C SER A 124 -1.63 -4.92 15.76
N GLY A 125 -2.46 -4.83 14.73
CA GLY A 125 -3.72 -5.56 14.66
C GLY A 125 -3.53 -7.07 14.49
N LEU A 126 -2.41 -7.51 13.89
CA LEU A 126 -2.07 -8.93 13.77
C LEU A 126 -1.93 -9.60 15.13
N ILE A 127 -1.41 -8.90 16.15
CA ILE A 127 -1.34 -9.40 17.53
C ILE A 127 -2.76 -9.68 18.08
N GLY A 128 -3.71 -8.78 17.79
CA GLY A 128 -5.11 -8.98 18.15
C GLY A 128 -5.72 -10.21 17.47
N CYS A 129 -5.42 -10.40 16.19
CA CYS A 129 -5.89 -11.55 15.42
C CYS A 129 -5.25 -12.86 15.91
N LEU A 130 -3.94 -12.89 16.18
CA LEU A 130 -3.26 -14.02 16.79
C LEU A 130 -3.90 -14.42 18.13
N ASN A 131 -4.36 -13.47 18.94
CA ASN A 131 -5.03 -13.76 20.21
C ASN A 131 -6.49 -14.23 20.04
N ALA A 132 -7.12 -13.95 18.90
CA ALA A 132 -8.56 -14.19 18.71
C ALA A 132 -8.88 -15.39 17.82
N PHE A 133 -7.97 -15.80 16.93
CA PHE A 133 -8.18 -16.83 15.91
C PHE A 133 -7.10 -17.92 15.99
N GLN A 134 -7.45 -19.10 15.50
CA GLN A 134 -6.44 -20.09 15.13
C GLN A 134 -5.69 -19.56 13.89
N VAL A 135 -4.36 -19.71 13.89
CA VAL A 135 -3.49 -19.32 12.76
C VAL A 135 -2.61 -20.52 12.40
N ASP A 136 -2.50 -20.82 11.11
CA ASP A 136 -1.74 -21.97 10.63
C ASP A 136 -0.35 -21.61 10.13
N ASN A 137 -0.24 -20.50 9.41
CA ASN A 137 1.02 -20.03 8.85
C ASN A 137 1.21 -18.54 9.10
N VAL A 138 2.41 -18.15 9.52
CA VAL A 138 2.82 -16.75 9.66
C VAL A 138 3.98 -16.49 8.71
N ILE A 139 3.84 -15.47 7.86
CA ILE A 139 4.87 -15.04 6.90
C ILE A 139 5.28 -13.61 7.25
N GLY A 140 6.56 -13.31 7.16
CA GLY A 140 7.12 -11.99 7.37
C GLY A 140 8.56 -11.89 6.86
N ALA A 141 9.12 -10.69 6.85
CA ALA A 141 10.50 -10.47 6.43
C ALA A 141 11.51 -10.93 7.50
N ASP A 142 12.71 -11.36 7.05
CA ASP A 142 13.77 -11.92 7.92
C ASP A 142 14.65 -10.81 8.53
N TYR A 143 14.06 -9.96 9.37
CA TYR A 143 14.83 -8.96 10.11
C TYR A 143 14.25 -8.75 11.53
N ILE A 144 15.07 -8.18 12.39
CA ILE A 144 14.68 -7.82 13.76
C ILE A 144 14.36 -6.32 13.77
N HIS A 145 13.11 -6.00 14.06
CA HIS A 145 12.69 -4.62 14.25
C HIS A 145 12.95 -4.17 15.69
N ASP A 146 13.52 -2.98 15.87
CA ASP A 146 13.92 -2.45 17.19
C ASP A 146 12.75 -1.76 17.91
N SER A 147 11.65 -2.51 18.10
CA SER A 147 10.49 -2.04 18.86
C SER A 147 9.98 -3.10 19.82
N SER A 148 9.38 -2.65 20.94
CA SER A 148 8.68 -3.56 21.87
C SER A 148 7.46 -4.23 21.23
N LEU A 149 6.88 -3.61 20.21
CA LEU A 149 5.77 -4.14 19.45
C LEU A 149 6.15 -5.40 18.67
N TYR A 150 7.32 -5.38 18.01
CA TYR A 150 7.88 -6.55 17.35
C TYR A 150 8.05 -7.73 18.32
N GLY A 151 8.61 -7.45 19.51
CA GLY A 151 8.70 -8.47 20.56
C GLY A 151 7.33 -9.05 20.92
N SER A 152 6.32 -8.22 21.08
CA SER A 152 4.95 -8.66 21.37
C SER A 152 4.32 -9.48 20.24
N PHE A 153 4.61 -9.15 18.99
CA PHE A 153 4.18 -9.93 17.83
C PHE A 153 4.86 -11.30 17.80
N MET A 154 6.18 -11.36 17.99
CA MET A 154 6.93 -12.63 18.05
C MET A 154 6.46 -13.52 19.20
N ASP A 155 6.17 -12.93 20.37
CA ASP A 155 5.61 -13.66 21.52
C ASP A 155 4.22 -14.23 21.20
N ALA A 156 3.38 -13.46 20.51
CA ALA A 156 2.05 -13.92 20.10
C ALA A 156 2.14 -15.08 19.08
N VAL A 157 3.06 -15.01 18.10
CA VAL A 157 3.33 -16.10 17.14
C VAL A 157 3.82 -17.36 17.89
N ALA A 158 4.77 -17.20 18.81
CA ALA A 158 5.31 -18.31 19.59
C ALA A 158 4.25 -18.96 20.50
N ALA A 159 3.27 -18.20 20.99
CA ALA A 159 2.15 -18.73 21.80
C ALA A 159 1.26 -19.71 21.02
N HIS A 160 1.22 -19.61 19.70
CA HIS A 160 0.59 -20.58 18.79
C HIS A 160 1.49 -21.80 18.47
N GLY A 161 2.73 -21.81 18.98
CA GLY A 161 3.73 -22.84 18.63
C GLY A 161 4.25 -22.68 17.19
N LEU A 162 4.12 -21.49 16.61
CA LEU A 162 4.54 -21.15 15.26
C LEU A 162 5.85 -20.35 15.27
N GLU A 163 6.48 -20.29 14.13
CA GLU A 163 7.61 -19.41 13.81
C GLU A 163 7.23 -18.60 12.55
N VAL A 164 7.78 -17.38 12.44
CA VAL A 164 7.61 -16.57 11.22
C VAL A 164 8.41 -17.22 10.10
N GLN A 165 7.74 -17.53 8.99
CA GLN A 165 8.36 -18.07 7.78
C GLN A 165 8.89 -16.91 6.93
N HIS A 166 10.08 -17.07 6.37
CA HIS A 166 10.76 -16.08 5.52
C HIS A 166 10.96 -16.62 4.10
N PRO A 167 9.90 -16.61 3.27
CA PRO A 167 9.99 -17.21 1.94
C PRO A 167 10.86 -16.38 1.00
N ALA A 168 11.54 -17.06 0.08
CA ALA A 168 12.29 -16.39 -0.96
C ALA A 168 11.37 -15.81 -2.04
N VAL A 169 11.84 -14.77 -2.73
CA VAL A 169 11.19 -14.20 -3.91
C VAL A 169 10.96 -15.28 -4.95
N GLY A 170 9.74 -15.33 -5.50
CA GLY A 170 9.28 -16.35 -6.44
C GLY A 170 8.70 -17.61 -5.77
N ALA A 171 8.66 -17.69 -4.44
CA ALA A 171 7.96 -18.79 -3.76
C ALA A 171 6.46 -18.68 -4.02
N GLU A 172 5.84 -19.81 -4.35
CA GLU A 172 4.41 -19.91 -4.70
C GLU A 172 3.65 -20.71 -3.64
N TYR A 173 2.45 -20.28 -3.29
CA TYR A 173 1.56 -20.90 -2.32
C TYR A 173 0.17 -21.05 -2.92
N THR A 174 -0.43 -22.21 -2.78
CA THR A 174 -1.85 -22.39 -3.14
C THR A 174 -2.73 -21.75 -2.06
N PHE A 175 -3.80 -21.08 -2.49
CA PHE A 175 -4.74 -20.43 -1.59
C PHE A 175 -6.16 -20.47 -2.20
N GLY A 176 -7.04 -21.23 -1.60
CA GLY A 176 -8.41 -21.41 -2.09
C GLY A 176 -8.45 -21.86 -3.54
N SER A 177 -9.11 -21.10 -4.39
CA SER A 177 -9.20 -21.34 -5.83
C SER A 177 -8.04 -20.75 -6.63
N GLY A 178 -7.07 -20.12 -5.97
CA GLY A 178 -5.94 -19.43 -6.60
C GLY A 178 -4.60 -19.76 -5.96
N GLU A 179 -3.68 -18.86 -6.14
CA GLU A 179 -2.31 -18.94 -5.60
C GLU A 179 -1.78 -17.54 -5.30
N PHE A 180 -0.79 -17.44 -4.42
CA PHE A 180 -0.02 -16.21 -4.29
C PHE A 180 1.48 -16.48 -4.42
N THR A 181 2.18 -15.52 -5.00
CA THR A 181 3.62 -15.53 -5.22
C THR A 181 4.28 -14.42 -4.43
N ILE A 182 5.39 -14.70 -3.75
CA ILE A 182 6.20 -13.71 -3.06
C ILE A 182 6.99 -12.89 -4.07
N LEU A 183 6.87 -11.56 -4.00
CA LEU A 183 7.53 -10.63 -4.92
C LEU A 183 8.74 -9.95 -4.28
N SER A 184 8.72 -9.73 -2.96
CA SER A 184 9.77 -9.07 -2.17
C SER A 184 9.75 -9.55 -0.71
N PRO A 185 10.77 -9.20 0.12
CA PRO A 185 12.00 -8.53 -0.24
C PRO A 185 13.01 -9.50 -0.87
N LYS A 186 13.87 -8.99 -1.76
CA LYS A 186 14.96 -9.77 -2.34
C LYS A 186 16.17 -9.84 -1.41
N GLU A 187 16.46 -8.73 -0.75
CA GLU A 187 17.53 -8.59 0.24
C GLU A 187 16.99 -7.77 1.40
N ILE A 188 17.49 -8.01 2.61
CA ILE A 188 17.07 -7.28 3.79
C ILE A 188 17.83 -5.95 3.88
N SER A 189 17.08 -4.88 4.03
CA SER A 189 17.51 -3.50 4.21
C SER A 189 17.60 -3.13 5.70
N LYS A 190 18.19 -1.97 5.98
CA LYS A 190 18.08 -1.32 7.30
C LYS A 190 16.77 -0.53 7.46
N GLU A 191 16.19 -0.11 6.35
CA GLU A 191 14.93 0.63 6.31
C GLU A 191 13.77 -0.36 6.38
N SER A 192 12.84 -0.17 7.31
CA SER A 192 11.73 -1.07 7.58
C SER A 192 10.88 -1.31 6.34
N ASN A 193 10.45 -0.24 5.68
CA ASN A 193 9.58 -0.26 4.51
C ASN A 193 10.18 -1.05 3.33
N ALA A 194 11.50 -0.94 3.12
CA ALA A 194 12.21 -1.69 2.09
C ALA A 194 12.21 -3.22 2.32
N ASN A 195 11.81 -3.67 3.51
CA ASN A 195 11.67 -5.09 3.84
C ASN A 195 10.24 -5.63 3.63
N SER A 196 9.35 -4.84 3.06
CA SER A 196 7.95 -5.26 2.85
C SER A 196 7.86 -6.55 2.04
N VAL A 197 7.17 -7.54 2.60
CA VAL A 197 6.81 -8.78 1.91
C VAL A 197 5.67 -8.47 0.95
N ALA A 198 5.99 -8.21 -0.30
CA ALA A 198 4.97 -8.02 -1.33
C ALA A 198 4.53 -9.37 -1.91
N ILE A 199 3.27 -9.45 -2.29
CA ILE A 199 2.69 -10.65 -2.91
C ILE A 199 1.89 -10.31 -4.17
N LYS A 200 1.86 -11.26 -5.10
CA LYS A 200 0.87 -11.28 -6.18
C LYS A 200 -0.07 -12.44 -5.94
N LEU A 201 -1.35 -12.13 -5.77
CA LEU A 201 -2.44 -13.09 -5.63
C LEU A 201 -3.14 -13.26 -6.98
N THR A 202 -3.41 -14.50 -7.38
CA THR A 202 -4.12 -14.80 -8.63
C THR A 202 -5.34 -15.67 -8.38
N ASN A 203 -6.43 -15.42 -9.10
CA ASN A 203 -7.62 -16.25 -9.15
C ASN A 203 -8.11 -16.33 -10.59
N GLY A 204 -7.80 -17.42 -11.26
CA GLY A 204 -8.09 -17.58 -12.69
C GLY A 204 -7.40 -16.52 -13.56
N GLU A 205 -8.18 -15.66 -14.22
CA GLU A 205 -7.69 -14.55 -15.04
C GLU A 205 -7.48 -13.24 -14.24
N ASN A 206 -7.94 -13.20 -12.97
CA ASN A 206 -7.84 -12.02 -12.13
C ASN A 206 -6.60 -12.07 -11.24
N SER A 207 -6.04 -10.89 -10.96
CA SER A 207 -4.82 -10.76 -10.17
C SER A 207 -4.79 -9.48 -9.34
N PHE A 208 -4.22 -9.60 -8.14
CA PHE A 208 -4.06 -8.54 -7.16
C PHE A 208 -2.60 -8.47 -6.76
N VAL A 209 -2.05 -7.28 -6.56
CA VAL A 209 -0.70 -7.08 -6.01
C VAL A 209 -0.83 -6.25 -4.74
N PHE A 210 -0.24 -6.75 -3.65
CA PHE A 210 -0.11 -6.06 -2.37
C PHE A 210 1.36 -5.83 -2.11
N THR A 211 1.76 -4.60 -1.90
CA THR A 211 3.18 -4.22 -1.77
C THR A 211 3.58 -3.84 -0.35
N GLY A 212 2.59 -3.74 0.60
CA GLY A 212 2.87 -3.11 1.88
C GLY A 212 3.41 -1.70 1.65
N ASP A 213 4.47 -1.35 2.35
CA ASP A 213 5.12 -0.05 2.24
C ASP A 213 6.43 -0.08 1.43
N ALA A 214 6.56 -1.07 0.52
CA ALA A 214 7.72 -1.21 -0.34
C ALA A 214 8.15 0.13 -0.95
N ASP A 215 9.39 0.54 -0.69
CA ASP A 215 9.99 1.75 -1.22
C ASP A 215 10.44 1.58 -2.68
N PHE A 216 10.92 2.65 -3.30
CA PHE A 216 11.39 2.61 -4.69
C PHE A 216 12.52 1.60 -4.93
N ASN A 217 13.36 1.29 -3.93
CA ASN A 217 14.43 0.31 -4.09
C ASN A 217 13.85 -1.09 -4.11
N CYS A 218 12.93 -1.38 -3.21
CA CYS A 218 12.21 -2.64 -3.18
C CYS A 218 11.39 -2.86 -4.47
N GLU A 219 10.70 -1.82 -4.96
CA GLU A 219 9.98 -1.86 -6.24
C GLU A 219 10.92 -2.10 -7.43
N ALA A 220 12.09 -1.44 -7.45
CA ALA A 220 13.10 -1.67 -8.49
C ALA A 220 13.61 -3.13 -8.49
N ASP A 221 13.78 -3.73 -7.32
CA ASP A 221 14.12 -5.14 -7.20
C ASP A 221 13.01 -6.06 -7.72
N MET A 222 11.74 -5.74 -7.43
CA MET A 222 10.60 -6.47 -8.01
C MET A 222 10.58 -6.38 -9.54
N VAL A 223 10.75 -5.17 -10.11
CA VAL A 223 10.82 -4.95 -11.58
C VAL A 223 11.96 -5.74 -12.21
N ASN A 224 13.12 -5.77 -11.55
CA ASN A 224 14.30 -6.47 -12.06
C ASN A 224 14.30 -7.98 -11.78
N SER A 225 13.32 -8.51 -11.02
CA SER A 225 13.26 -9.94 -10.67
C SER A 225 12.95 -10.83 -11.87
N GLY A 226 12.30 -10.29 -12.88
CA GLY A 226 11.79 -11.05 -14.02
C GLY A 226 10.45 -11.75 -13.75
N LEU A 227 9.87 -11.62 -12.55
CA LEU A 227 8.53 -12.10 -12.24
C LEU A 227 7.47 -11.26 -12.97
N ASP A 228 6.31 -11.86 -13.22
CA ASP A 228 5.17 -11.14 -13.77
C ASP A 228 4.49 -10.30 -12.67
N LEU A 229 4.66 -8.99 -12.75
CA LEU A 229 4.05 -8.02 -11.84
C LEU A 229 2.68 -7.52 -12.31
N SER A 230 2.24 -7.88 -13.53
CA SER A 230 0.97 -7.38 -14.07
C SER A 230 -0.21 -7.77 -13.18
N CYS A 231 -1.09 -6.82 -12.88
CA CYS A 231 -2.26 -7.07 -12.04
C CYS A 231 -3.48 -6.32 -12.55
N ASP A 232 -4.67 -6.77 -12.11
CA ASP A 232 -5.91 -6.03 -12.31
C ASP A 232 -6.11 -5.00 -11.20
N VAL A 233 -5.73 -5.34 -9.96
CA VAL A 233 -5.86 -4.49 -8.78
C VAL A 233 -4.52 -4.34 -8.09
N LEU A 234 -4.15 -3.11 -7.79
CA LEU A 234 -2.99 -2.75 -6.98
C LEU A 234 -3.47 -2.19 -5.63
N SER A 235 -3.02 -2.79 -4.51
CA SER A 235 -2.97 -2.07 -3.24
C SER A 235 -1.80 -1.11 -3.33
N VAL A 236 -2.10 0.20 -3.31
CA VAL A 236 -1.09 1.25 -3.52
C VAL A 236 -0.11 1.25 -2.35
N GLY A 237 1.16 1.25 -2.66
CA GLY A 237 2.22 1.16 -1.67
C GLY A 237 2.25 2.35 -0.71
N HIS A 238 2.56 2.07 0.56
CA HIS A 238 2.82 3.04 1.61
C HIS A 238 1.71 4.10 1.71
N HIS A 239 0.45 3.64 1.70
CA HIS A 239 -0.74 4.49 1.82
C HIS A 239 -0.85 5.61 0.79
N GLY A 240 -0.15 5.48 -0.34
CA GLY A 240 -0.05 6.52 -1.36
C GLY A 240 1.09 7.52 -1.13
N SER A 241 2.10 7.18 -0.32
CA SER A 241 3.31 7.99 -0.14
C SER A 241 4.05 8.24 -1.46
N ALA A 242 4.72 9.39 -1.57
CA ALA A 242 5.60 9.70 -2.69
C ALA A 242 6.89 8.86 -2.73
N THR A 243 7.18 8.09 -1.66
CA THR A 243 8.34 7.19 -1.58
C THR A 243 8.10 5.83 -2.22
N SER A 244 6.87 5.55 -2.64
CA SER A 244 6.41 4.29 -3.24
C SER A 244 5.68 4.54 -4.57
N THR A 245 5.25 3.46 -5.21
CA THR A 245 4.45 3.51 -6.44
C THR A 245 5.18 4.25 -7.56
N SER A 246 6.42 3.80 -7.83
CA SER A 246 7.28 4.37 -8.86
C SER A 246 6.70 4.17 -10.27
N TRP A 247 7.11 5.05 -11.21
CA TRP A 247 6.73 4.91 -12.61
C TRP A 247 7.13 3.55 -13.19
N ASP A 248 8.33 3.07 -12.91
CA ASP A 248 8.84 1.80 -13.45
C ASP A 248 8.01 0.62 -12.92
N PHE A 249 7.61 0.66 -11.63
CA PHE A 249 6.75 -0.35 -11.04
C PHE A 249 5.34 -0.30 -11.63
N LEU A 250 4.70 0.87 -11.69
CA LEU A 250 3.38 1.03 -12.30
C LEU A 250 3.35 0.57 -13.76
N GLN A 251 4.43 0.81 -14.51
CA GLN A 251 4.56 0.33 -15.88
C GLN A 251 4.64 -1.19 -16.00
N ALA A 252 5.25 -1.83 -15.03
CA ALA A 252 5.34 -3.28 -14.98
C ALA A 252 4.02 -3.90 -14.49
N ALA A 253 3.39 -3.30 -13.48
CA ALA A 253 2.13 -3.76 -12.88
C ALA A 253 0.91 -3.48 -13.76
N VAL A 254 0.85 -2.32 -14.42
CA VAL A 254 -0.26 -1.85 -15.30
C VAL A 254 -1.64 -2.20 -14.72
N PRO A 255 -1.98 -1.78 -13.51
CA PRO A 255 -3.26 -2.10 -12.90
C PRO A 255 -4.42 -1.40 -13.62
N GLU A 256 -5.62 -2.00 -13.57
CA GLU A 256 -6.86 -1.33 -13.97
C GLU A 256 -7.44 -0.53 -12.81
N PHE A 257 -7.26 -1.04 -11.59
CA PHE A 257 -7.75 -0.44 -10.35
C PHE A 257 -6.62 -0.29 -9.34
N ALA A 258 -6.67 0.78 -8.58
CA ALA A 258 -5.81 1.05 -7.45
C ALA A 258 -6.66 1.26 -6.19
N VAL A 259 -6.30 0.61 -5.10
CA VAL A 259 -6.93 0.82 -3.78
C VAL A 259 -5.91 1.46 -2.86
N ILE A 260 -6.25 2.63 -2.31
CA ILE A 260 -5.42 3.37 -1.39
C ILE A 260 -6.00 3.20 0.02
N SER A 261 -5.24 2.56 0.90
CA SER A 261 -5.58 2.44 2.31
C SER A 261 -4.87 3.55 3.08
N CYS A 262 -5.62 4.58 3.47
CA CYS A 262 -5.09 5.73 4.23
C CYS A 262 -6.18 6.29 5.15
N GLY A 263 -5.79 7.08 6.14
CA GLY A 263 -6.69 7.69 7.10
C GLY A 263 -7.16 9.08 6.66
N ALA A 264 -8.43 9.39 6.86
CA ALA A 264 -8.96 10.72 6.59
C ALA A 264 -8.25 11.78 7.46
N GLY A 265 -7.68 12.80 6.81
CA GLY A 265 -6.96 13.89 7.51
C GLY A 265 -5.72 13.39 8.25
N ASN A 266 -5.06 12.34 7.75
CA ASN A 266 -3.83 11.83 8.33
C ASN A 266 -2.71 12.90 8.30
N MET A 267 -1.81 12.82 9.28
CA MET A 267 -0.76 13.84 9.45
C MET A 267 0.35 13.78 8.39
N TYR A 268 0.41 12.69 7.64
CA TYR A 268 1.44 12.49 6.61
C TYR A 268 1.05 13.14 5.27
N GLY A 269 -0.20 13.59 5.11
CA GLY A 269 -0.71 14.12 3.85
C GLY A 269 -0.94 13.03 2.79
N HIS A 270 -1.01 11.76 3.20
CA HIS A 270 -1.28 10.66 2.28
C HIS A 270 -2.75 10.64 1.82
N PRO A 271 -2.99 10.28 0.55
CA PRO A 271 -2.03 10.03 -0.51
C PRO A 271 -1.36 11.32 -1.02
N HIS A 272 -0.07 11.27 -1.36
CA HIS A 272 0.68 12.41 -1.88
C HIS A 272 0.31 12.73 -3.33
N ALA A 273 0.42 14.03 -3.69
CA ALA A 273 0.09 14.53 -5.03
C ALA A 273 0.86 13.81 -6.15
N ASP A 274 2.15 13.50 -5.94
CA ASP A 274 2.99 12.77 -6.90
C ASP A 274 2.44 11.36 -7.22
N THR A 275 1.93 10.64 -6.21
CA THR A 275 1.31 9.33 -6.41
C THR A 275 -0.02 9.47 -7.15
N MET A 276 -0.85 10.44 -6.75
CA MET A 276 -2.14 10.68 -7.37
C MET A 276 -2.02 11.13 -8.83
N GLU A 277 -1.00 11.95 -9.16
CA GLU A 277 -0.68 12.34 -10.53
C GLU A 277 -0.34 11.12 -11.40
N LYS A 278 0.52 10.22 -10.91
CA LYS A 278 0.88 8.99 -11.61
C LYS A 278 -0.34 8.11 -11.91
N LEU A 279 -1.21 7.91 -10.93
CA LEU A 279 -2.43 7.11 -11.11
C LEU A 279 -3.39 7.76 -12.11
N SER A 280 -3.57 9.08 -12.02
CA SER A 280 -4.40 9.88 -12.93
C SER A 280 -3.87 9.83 -14.36
N ASP A 281 -2.56 10.04 -14.56
CA ASP A 281 -1.91 10.04 -15.88
C ASP A 281 -2.03 8.69 -16.59
N MET A 282 -2.03 7.59 -15.82
CA MET A 282 -2.25 6.25 -16.35
C MET A 282 -3.73 5.90 -16.53
N GLY A 283 -4.65 6.75 -16.08
CA GLY A 283 -6.10 6.51 -16.14
C GLY A 283 -6.52 5.31 -15.31
N ILE A 284 -5.82 5.03 -14.21
CA ILE A 284 -6.12 3.94 -13.27
C ILE A 284 -7.31 4.37 -12.42
N GLN A 285 -8.32 3.53 -12.30
CA GLN A 285 -9.49 3.82 -11.47
C GLN A 285 -9.12 3.65 -9.99
N VAL A 286 -9.48 4.65 -9.17
CA VAL A 286 -9.04 4.76 -7.78
C VAL A 286 -10.19 4.53 -6.82
N TYR A 287 -9.92 3.72 -5.79
CA TYR A 287 -10.70 3.56 -4.56
C TYR A 287 -9.88 4.07 -3.38
N ARG A 288 -10.52 4.70 -2.40
CA ARG A 288 -9.85 5.27 -1.22
C ARG A 288 -10.62 4.91 0.06
N SER A 289 -9.92 4.32 1.04
CA SER A 289 -10.56 3.96 2.32
C SER A 289 -10.98 5.16 3.14
N ASP A 290 -10.23 6.27 3.07
CA ASP A 290 -10.54 7.52 3.79
C ASP A 290 -11.82 8.21 3.31
N GLU A 291 -12.31 7.87 2.10
CA GLU A 291 -13.54 8.42 1.53
C GLU A 291 -14.69 7.41 1.49
N GLN A 292 -14.38 6.13 1.32
CA GLN A 292 -15.37 5.11 1.01
C GLN A 292 -15.54 4.06 2.12
N GLY A 293 -14.70 4.14 3.17
CA GLY A 293 -14.64 3.09 4.19
C GLY A 293 -14.06 1.79 3.65
N THR A 294 -14.44 0.66 4.20
CA THR A 294 -14.00 -0.66 3.75
C THR A 294 -14.49 -0.97 2.33
N ILE A 295 -13.56 -1.35 1.44
CA ILE A 295 -13.79 -1.64 0.03
C ILE A 295 -13.64 -3.14 -0.20
N VAL A 296 -14.58 -3.75 -0.93
CA VAL A 296 -14.56 -5.18 -1.22
C VAL A 296 -14.56 -5.42 -2.72
N ALA A 297 -13.56 -6.16 -3.19
CA ALA A 297 -13.48 -6.71 -4.53
C ALA A 297 -13.86 -8.20 -4.50
N SER A 298 -14.73 -8.64 -5.41
CA SER A 298 -15.12 -10.04 -5.55
C SER A 298 -14.75 -10.53 -6.94
N SER A 299 -13.95 -11.59 -7.00
CA SER A 299 -13.50 -12.24 -8.24
C SER A 299 -14.20 -13.59 -8.39
N ASP A 300 -14.70 -13.88 -9.59
CA ASP A 300 -15.17 -15.20 -9.99
C ASP A 300 -14.12 -15.96 -10.84
N GLY A 301 -12.91 -15.43 -10.90
CA GLY A 301 -11.81 -15.93 -11.73
C GLY A 301 -11.79 -15.41 -13.15
N SER A 302 -12.80 -14.66 -13.58
CA SER A 302 -12.87 -14.04 -14.92
C SER A 302 -13.18 -12.55 -14.87
N ALA A 303 -13.93 -12.12 -13.87
CA ALA A 303 -14.35 -10.74 -13.66
C ALA A 303 -14.23 -10.36 -12.20
N ILE A 304 -13.99 -9.06 -11.95
CA ILE A 304 -13.99 -8.45 -10.63
C ILE A 304 -15.20 -7.53 -10.52
N THR A 305 -15.95 -7.68 -9.42
CA THR A 305 -17.05 -6.80 -9.04
C THR A 305 -16.70 -6.12 -7.71
N TRP A 306 -17.25 -4.96 -7.46
CA TRP A 306 -16.89 -4.11 -6.32
C TRP A 306 -18.09 -3.79 -5.44
N SER A 307 -17.85 -3.57 -4.16
CA SER A 307 -18.88 -3.13 -3.19
C SER A 307 -19.36 -1.70 -3.42
N ALA A 308 -18.59 -0.88 -4.13
CA ALA A 308 -18.88 0.51 -4.49
C ALA A 308 -18.31 0.83 -5.88
N ASP A 309 -18.74 1.93 -6.48
CA ASP A 309 -18.07 2.49 -7.66
C ASP A 309 -16.75 3.15 -7.25
N PRO A 310 -15.73 3.21 -8.14
CA PRO A 310 -14.49 3.92 -7.86
C PRO A 310 -14.76 5.40 -7.59
N CYS A 311 -14.13 5.98 -6.57
CA CYS A 311 -14.29 7.41 -6.28
C CYS A 311 -13.64 8.27 -7.37
N ASN A 312 -12.54 7.80 -7.95
CA ASN A 312 -11.72 8.52 -8.93
C ASN A 312 -11.37 9.95 -8.46
N ASP A 313 -11.22 10.10 -7.14
CA ASP A 313 -10.69 11.32 -6.57
C ASP A 313 -9.16 11.23 -6.50
N TYR A 314 -8.51 12.08 -7.27
CA TYR A 314 -7.05 12.18 -7.35
C TYR A 314 -6.52 13.36 -6.53
N THR A 315 -7.31 13.89 -5.61
CA THR A 315 -6.87 14.90 -4.66
C THR A 315 -5.95 14.26 -3.62
N SER A 316 -4.81 14.88 -3.37
CA SER A 316 -3.88 14.44 -2.31
C SER A 316 -4.45 14.66 -0.92
N GLY A 317 -3.90 13.99 0.09
CA GLY A 317 -4.33 14.12 1.47
C GLY A 317 -4.09 15.52 2.07
N ASP A 318 -3.20 16.33 1.46
CA ASP A 318 -2.97 17.73 1.80
C ASP A 318 -3.85 18.71 1.02
N GLY A 319 -4.74 18.21 0.16
CA GLY A 319 -5.75 18.99 -0.59
C GLY A 319 -5.27 19.52 -1.94
N GLU A 320 -4.10 19.13 -2.43
CA GLU A 320 -3.66 19.46 -3.79
C GLU A 320 -4.29 18.52 -4.82
N THR A 321 -4.86 19.02 -5.90
CA THR A 321 -5.46 18.21 -6.96
C THR A 321 -4.44 17.92 -8.06
N ALA A 322 -4.31 16.67 -8.47
CA ALA A 322 -3.46 16.26 -9.58
C ALA A 322 -3.77 17.08 -10.84
N GLY A 323 -2.74 17.70 -11.42
CA GLY A 323 -2.86 18.49 -12.66
C GLY A 323 -3.19 19.97 -12.50
N GLN A 324 -3.25 20.55 -11.30
CA GLN A 324 -3.44 21.99 -11.09
C GLN A 324 -2.13 22.81 -11.07
N SER A 325 -1.01 22.29 -11.50
CA SER A 325 0.24 23.05 -11.67
C SER A 325 0.33 23.78 -12.99
N GLU A 326 -0.73 24.44 -13.46
CA GLU A 326 -0.60 25.40 -14.56
C GLU A 326 -1.04 26.79 -14.11
N GLY A 327 0.00 27.62 -14.01
CA GLY A 327 0.09 29.00 -13.82
C GLY A 327 -0.99 29.91 -14.38
N GLU A 328 -1.46 30.80 -13.52
CA GLU A 328 -1.70 32.19 -13.89
C GLU A 328 -1.22 33.10 -12.74
N ASN A 329 0.06 33.39 -12.76
CA ASN A 329 0.54 34.60 -12.09
C ASN A 329 0.49 35.75 -13.09
N GLY A 330 -0.64 36.43 -13.14
CA GLY A 330 -0.75 37.77 -13.69
C GLY A 330 0.10 38.74 -12.86
N PHE A 331 1.27 39.03 -13.35
CA PHE A 331 2.20 40.00 -12.79
C PHE A 331 1.68 41.39 -13.13
N THR A 332 1.10 42.11 -12.17
CA THR A 332 1.04 43.58 -12.23
C THR A 332 2.24 44.12 -11.49
N ALA A 333 3.15 44.71 -12.23
CA ALA A 333 4.28 45.46 -11.70
C ALA A 333 3.80 46.76 -11.07
N GLU A 334 4.11 46.98 -9.83
CA GLU A 334 4.31 48.35 -9.29
C GLU A 334 5.68 48.46 -8.66
N ASP A 335 6.38 49.42 -9.22
CA ASP A 335 7.71 49.93 -8.92
C ASP A 335 7.80 50.49 -7.51
N ASN A 336 8.78 50.11 -6.72
CA ASN A 336 9.43 51.10 -5.81
C ASN A 336 10.87 50.69 -5.44
N SER A 337 11.73 51.60 -5.74
CA SER A 337 13.17 51.64 -5.55
C SER A 337 13.58 51.77 -4.07
N GLY A 338 14.70 51.13 -3.69
CA GLY A 338 15.42 51.41 -2.45
C GLY A 338 16.61 50.50 -2.18
N THR A 339 17.75 51.03 -2.49
CA THR A 339 19.13 50.59 -2.22
C THR A 339 19.38 50.01 -0.81
N ASP A 340 20.18 48.95 -0.65
CA ASP A 340 21.61 48.96 -0.36
C ASP A 340 22.22 47.57 -0.08
N ALA A 341 23.51 47.49 -0.35
CA ALA A 341 24.38 46.36 -0.51
C ALA A 341 24.73 45.60 0.80
N ALA A 342 25.10 44.37 0.63
CA ALA A 342 26.38 43.70 0.94
C ALA A 342 26.33 42.37 1.67
N ALA A 343 27.11 41.48 1.13
CA ALA A 343 27.91 40.41 1.71
C ALA A 343 27.43 38.98 1.56
N ALA A 344 28.22 38.32 0.73
CA ALA A 344 28.24 36.88 0.46
C ALA A 344 28.48 36.03 1.71
N SER A 345 27.80 34.86 1.75
CA SER A 345 28.35 33.66 2.34
C SER A 345 27.73 32.45 1.62
N GLU A 346 28.57 31.79 0.86
CA GLU A 346 28.27 30.48 0.29
C GLU A 346 28.03 29.49 1.42
N LYS A 347 26.88 28.85 1.42
CA LYS A 347 26.65 27.59 2.12
C LYS A 347 26.00 26.63 1.16
N SER A 348 26.76 25.63 0.78
CA SER A 348 26.31 24.45 0.08
C SER A 348 25.15 23.81 0.85
N GLU A 349 23.95 23.84 0.30
CA GLU A 349 22.84 23.00 0.75
C GLU A 349 23.13 21.56 0.27
N GLN A 350 23.52 20.72 1.22
CA GLN A 350 23.30 19.31 1.14
C GLN A 350 21.79 19.11 1.32
N ILE A 351 21.14 18.63 0.27
CA ILE A 351 19.78 18.08 0.36
C ILE A 351 19.92 16.80 1.18
N ALA A 352 19.60 16.87 2.46
CA ALA A 352 19.39 15.69 3.27
C ALA A 352 18.13 15.01 2.76
N ALA A 353 18.24 13.74 2.37
CA ALA A 353 17.11 12.86 2.20
C ALA A 353 16.32 12.89 3.52
N ALA A 354 15.03 13.17 3.44
CA ALA A 354 14.16 13.07 4.59
C ALA A 354 14.11 11.58 4.99
N ASP A 355 14.65 11.30 6.17
CA ASP A 355 14.53 10.05 6.87
C ASP A 355 13.06 9.96 7.36
N ASP A 356 12.27 9.08 6.76
CA ASP A 356 10.88 8.79 7.14
C ASP A 356 10.87 7.71 8.24
N SER A 357 11.74 7.88 9.25
CA SER A 357 11.59 7.18 10.52
C SER A 357 10.41 7.83 11.23
N GLN A 358 9.37 7.07 11.53
CA GLN A 358 8.21 7.51 12.31
C GLN A 358 8.69 8.17 13.59
N GLU A 359 8.77 9.49 13.59
CA GLU A 359 9.05 10.23 14.81
C GLU A 359 7.83 10.12 15.73
N GLU A 360 8.03 9.56 16.91
CA GLU A 360 7.00 9.47 17.94
C GLU A 360 6.41 10.86 18.20
N MET A 361 5.10 11.00 17.98
CA MET A 361 4.37 12.25 18.20
C MET A 361 3.99 12.35 19.67
N VAL A 362 4.27 13.50 20.27
CA VAL A 362 4.03 13.75 21.69
C VAL A 362 3.18 15.00 21.89
N TRP A 363 2.48 15.01 23.00
CA TRP A 363 1.64 16.12 23.38
C TRP A 363 2.42 17.15 24.18
N ILE A 364 2.34 18.41 23.76
CA ILE A 364 2.95 19.57 24.45
C ILE A 364 1.81 20.40 25.07
N SER A 365 1.98 20.74 26.34
CA SER A 365 1.06 21.68 26.98
C SER A 365 1.46 23.13 26.68
N ALA A 366 0.48 24.02 26.54
CA ALA A 366 0.73 25.44 26.25
C ALA A 366 1.64 26.16 27.25
N THR A 367 1.90 25.60 28.43
CA THR A 367 2.65 26.25 29.55
C THR A 367 3.62 25.30 30.25
N GLY A 368 3.75 24.06 29.81
CA GLY A 368 4.64 23.05 30.42
C GLY A 368 6.05 23.08 29.83
N SER A 369 6.93 22.32 30.47
CA SER A 369 8.30 22.07 30.00
C SER A 369 8.56 20.59 29.72
N LYS A 370 7.50 19.82 29.56
CA LYS A 370 7.55 18.37 29.30
C LYS A 370 6.64 17.99 28.15
N TYR A 371 7.05 16.97 27.42
CA TYR A 371 6.19 16.31 26.45
C TYR A 371 5.53 15.07 27.08
N HIS A 372 4.38 14.69 26.55
CA HIS A 372 3.49 13.69 27.14
C HIS A 372 2.98 12.69 26.07
N SER A 373 2.77 11.44 26.43
CA SER A 373 2.17 10.43 25.53
C SER A 373 0.65 10.58 25.39
N ILE A 374 0.00 11.31 26.29
CA ILE A 374 -1.46 11.54 26.28
C ILE A 374 -1.78 13.03 26.54
N PRO A 375 -2.87 13.58 25.94
CA PRO A 375 -3.19 15.01 26.00
C PRO A 375 -3.73 15.49 27.37
N ASP A 376 -4.13 14.57 28.24
CA ASP A 376 -4.77 14.86 29.54
C ASP A 376 -3.90 14.46 30.75
N CYS A 377 -2.60 14.25 30.53
CA CYS A 377 -1.68 13.82 31.59
C CYS A 377 -1.59 14.84 32.71
N GLY A 378 -1.98 14.44 33.92
CA GLY A 378 -1.90 15.28 35.12
C GLY A 378 -2.91 16.43 35.12
N ASN A 379 -2.42 17.66 35.05
CA ASN A 379 -3.24 18.88 34.99
C ASN A 379 -3.20 19.55 33.61
N MET A 380 -2.76 18.84 32.58
CA MET A 380 -2.74 19.33 31.22
C MET A 380 -4.17 19.56 30.71
N ASN A 381 -4.41 20.66 30.01
CA ASN A 381 -5.69 20.94 29.39
C ASN A 381 -5.66 20.41 27.94
N PRO A 382 -6.42 19.33 27.62
CA PRO A 382 -6.38 18.72 26.30
C PRO A 382 -6.83 19.66 25.18
N ASP A 383 -7.72 20.62 25.46
CA ASP A 383 -8.21 21.60 24.47
C ASP A 383 -7.14 22.63 24.07
N LYS A 384 -6.00 22.66 24.76
CA LYS A 384 -4.89 23.58 24.54
C LYS A 384 -3.56 22.86 24.30
N ALA A 385 -3.58 21.55 24.34
CA ALA A 385 -2.44 20.71 24.01
C ALA A 385 -2.32 20.61 22.48
N TYR A 386 -1.10 20.55 21.97
CA TYR A 386 -0.82 20.28 20.56
C TYR A 386 0.20 19.17 20.46
N GLN A 387 0.26 18.53 19.30
CA GLN A 387 1.24 17.48 19.03
C GLN A 387 2.41 18.02 18.22
N GLU A 388 3.60 17.48 18.48
CA GLU A 388 4.78 17.66 17.66
C GLU A 388 5.69 16.41 17.77
N PRO A 389 6.61 16.18 16.80
CA PRO A 389 7.58 15.10 16.88
C PRO A 389 8.45 15.16 18.13
N VAL A 390 8.80 14.01 18.72
CA VAL A 390 9.70 13.95 19.91
C VAL A 390 10.99 14.69 19.65
N SER A 391 11.62 14.53 18.48
CA SER A 391 12.87 15.22 18.12
C SER A 391 12.72 16.73 18.15
N GLN A 392 11.58 17.25 17.72
CA GLN A 392 11.29 18.68 17.75
C GLN A 392 11.05 19.16 19.18
N ALA A 393 10.30 18.40 19.99
CA ALA A 393 10.09 18.71 21.40
C ALA A 393 11.41 18.74 22.17
N GLU A 394 12.29 17.77 21.97
CA GLU A 394 13.60 17.70 22.59
C GLU A 394 14.53 18.84 22.13
N ALA A 395 14.51 19.18 20.83
CA ALA A 395 15.26 20.32 20.29
C ALA A 395 14.81 21.66 20.89
N GLN A 396 13.54 21.78 21.30
CA GLN A 396 12.98 22.92 22.01
C GLN A 396 13.25 22.87 23.52
N GLY A 397 13.87 21.79 24.03
CA GLY A 397 14.25 21.65 25.43
C GLY A 397 13.17 21.07 26.33
N TYR A 398 12.11 20.44 25.74
CA TYR A 398 11.15 19.68 26.52
C TYR A 398 11.75 18.33 26.96
N GLU A 399 11.36 17.84 28.12
CA GLU A 399 11.75 16.54 28.65
C GLU A 399 10.53 15.62 28.74
N ALA A 400 10.76 14.29 28.65
CA ALA A 400 9.71 13.30 28.82
C ALA A 400 9.01 13.42 30.20
N CYS A 401 7.71 13.30 30.21
CA CYS A 401 6.93 13.30 31.44
C CYS A 401 7.01 11.92 32.12
N LYS A 402 7.66 11.85 33.30
CA LYS A 402 7.82 10.60 34.08
C LYS A 402 6.51 9.96 34.56
N LYS A 403 5.35 10.53 34.23
CA LYS A 403 4.06 10.03 34.67
C LYS A 403 3.33 9.25 33.55
N CYS A 404 3.62 9.56 32.29
CA CYS A 404 2.99 8.93 31.14
C CYS A 404 3.99 8.36 30.12
N PHE A 405 5.30 8.51 30.38
CA PHE A 405 6.40 7.79 29.76
C PHE A 405 7.08 6.89 30.77
#